data_cc9ac53d0ccff9e06876a03ef55f92cd
#
_entry.id   cc9ac53d0ccff9e06876a03ef55f92cd
#
_cell.length_a   1.000
_cell.length_b   1.000
_cell.length_c   1.000
_cell.angle_alpha   90.00
_cell.angle_beta   90.00
_cell.angle_gamma   90.00
#
_symmetry.space_group_name_H-M   'P 1'
#
loop_
_entity.id
_entity.type
_entity.pdbx_description
1 polymer ?
#
loop_
_entity_poly.entity_id
_entity_poly.type
_entity_poly.pdbx_seq_one_letter_code
_entity_poly.pdbx_strand_id
1 'polypeptide(L)'
;MELKIKRISDSAEIPVKAHEGDACYDVKADESIFLFPQHTHAVSTGLKFGVPNGYEVVIRPRSGISLKTPIRVANAPGTIDENYKGEIKVILHNCAQLIDDPRNNVYYDLSGKSYRLSSPEMKAMKISTLPWGTIKINKGDKIAQFKLDKLTPTEIVETDNIGESDRGEGGFGSSGI
;
A
#
# COMPACT_ATOMS: atom_id res chain seq x y z
N MET A 1 11.31 2.60 -23.13
CA MET A 1 10.93 3.61 -22.11
C MET A 1 11.56 3.20 -20.78
N GLU A 2 12.06 4.14 -19.99
CA GLU A 2 12.77 3.88 -18.75
C GLU A 2 12.07 4.56 -17.58
N LEU A 3 11.81 3.81 -16.49
CA LEU A 3 11.51 4.35 -15.18
C LEU A 3 12.81 4.36 -14.37
N LYS A 4 13.35 5.55 -14.09
CA LYS A 4 14.58 5.68 -13.29
C LYS A 4 14.27 5.48 -11.81
N ILE A 5 15.06 4.66 -11.12
CA ILE A 5 14.89 4.40 -9.70
C ILE A 5 16.20 4.68 -8.98
N LYS A 6 16.12 5.49 -7.90
CA LYS A 6 17.25 5.79 -7.03
C LYS A 6 17.00 5.18 -5.65
N ARG A 7 17.94 4.36 -5.16
CA ARG A 7 17.99 3.97 -3.74
C ARG A 7 18.50 5.14 -2.91
N ILE A 8 17.85 5.38 -1.78
CA ILE A 8 18.26 6.37 -0.77
C ILE A 8 18.62 5.71 0.56
N SER A 9 18.54 4.38 0.60
CA SER A 9 18.98 3.51 1.68
C SER A 9 19.75 2.34 1.08
N ASP A 10 20.80 1.86 1.77
CA ASP A 10 21.60 0.72 1.32
C ASP A 10 20.81 -0.59 1.31
N SER A 11 19.76 -0.65 2.12
CA SER A 11 18.90 -1.83 2.27
C SER A 11 17.68 -1.81 1.35
N ALA A 12 17.42 -0.70 0.66
CA ALA A 12 16.32 -0.62 -0.30
C ALA A 12 16.54 -1.57 -1.48
N GLU A 13 15.51 -2.30 -1.86
CA GLU A 13 15.57 -3.25 -2.96
C GLU A 13 14.88 -2.66 -4.21
N ILE A 14 15.55 -2.80 -5.36
CA ILE A 14 14.96 -2.40 -6.66
C ILE A 14 13.78 -3.32 -6.97
N PRO A 15 12.60 -2.75 -7.30
CA PRO A 15 11.41 -3.52 -7.62
C PRO A 15 11.60 -4.43 -8.83
N VAL A 16 11.12 -5.66 -8.73
CA VAL A 16 11.16 -6.65 -9.80
C VAL A 16 9.78 -7.27 -10.00
N LYS A 17 9.51 -7.76 -11.19
CA LYS A 17 8.35 -8.62 -11.45
C LYS A 17 8.64 -10.02 -10.91
N ALA A 18 7.62 -10.69 -10.37
CA ALA A 18 7.77 -12.07 -9.92
C ALA A 18 7.88 -13.03 -11.11
N HIS A 19 7.13 -12.76 -12.20
CA HIS A 19 7.14 -13.51 -13.45
C HIS A 19 7.18 -12.57 -14.66
N GLU A 20 7.66 -13.04 -15.79
CA GLU A 20 7.85 -12.23 -17.00
C GLU A 20 6.56 -11.59 -17.51
N GLY A 21 5.42 -12.23 -17.39
CA GLY A 21 4.11 -11.72 -17.82
C GLY A 21 3.39 -10.81 -16.83
N ASP A 22 3.95 -10.59 -15.63
CA ASP A 22 3.27 -9.79 -14.61
C ASP A 22 3.10 -8.34 -15.04
N ALA A 23 1.93 -7.77 -14.76
CA ALA A 23 1.63 -6.37 -15.06
C ALA A 23 2.32 -5.39 -14.10
N CYS A 24 2.64 -5.84 -12.88
CA CYS A 24 3.15 -4.99 -11.80
C CYS A 24 4.51 -5.43 -11.29
N TYR A 25 5.21 -4.49 -10.69
CA TYR A 25 6.46 -4.68 -9.95
C TYR A 25 6.16 -4.68 -8.45
N ASP A 26 6.73 -5.63 -7.69
CA ASP A 26 6.58 -5.67 -6.23
C ASP A 26 7.37 -4.54 -5.55
N VAL A 27 6.76 -3.89 -4.56
CA VAL A 27 7.38 -2.88 -3.68
C VAL A 27 7.59 -3.47 -2.30
N LYS A 28 8.81 -3.33 -1.77
CA LYS A 28 9.20 -3.84 -0.46
C LYS A 28 9.33 -2.74 0.58
N ALA A 29 9.06 -3.10 1.84
CA ALA A 29 9.32 -2.25 2.98
C ALA A 29 10.84 -2.13 3.24
N ASP A 30 11.32 -0.92 3.53
CA ASP A 30 12.70 -0.67 3.95
C ASP A 30 12.81 -0.46 5.47
N GLU A 31 11.73 -0.66 6.19
CA GLU A 31 11.65 -0.60 7.65
C GLU A 31 10.86 -1.77 8.22
N SER A 32 11.04 -2.03 9.52
CA SER A 32 10.22 -2.99 10.27
C SER A 32 9.36 -2.25 11.27
N ILE A 33 8.04 -2.50 11.24
CA ILE A 33 7.06 -1.85 12.12
C ILE A 33 6.03 -2.83 12.65
N PHE A 34 5.41 -2.48 13.77
CA PHE A 34 4.14 -3.05 14.20
C PHE A 34 3.02 -2.08 13.84
N LEU A 35 2.12 -2.49 12.97
CA LEU A 35 0.95 -1.71 12.58
C LEU A 35 -0.25 -2.18 13.41
N PHE A 36 -0.63 -1.36 14.39
CA PHE A 36 -1.73 -1.65 15.29
C PHE A 36 -3.09 -1.53 14.59
N PRO A 37 -4.14 -2.22 15.09
CA PRO A 37 -5.50 -2.05 14.59
C PRO A 37 -5.93 -0.58 14.54
N GLN A 38 -6.64 -0.22 13.49
CA GLN A 38 -7.14 1.13 13.21
C GLN A 38 -6.05 2.21 13.02
N HIS A 39 -4.77 1.82 12.91
CA HIS A 39 -3.69 2.75 12.63
C HIS A 39 -3.31 2.77 11.15
N THR A 40 -2.87 3.93 10.71
CA THR A 40 -2.30 4.17 9.37
C THR A 40 -0.84 4.55 9.51
N HIS A 41 0.01 3.98 8.65
CA HIS A 41 1.44 4.32 8.59
C HIS A 41 1.91 4.41 7.13
N ALA A 42 2.75 5.39 6.84
CA ALA A 42 3.40 5.55 5.55
C ALA A 42 4.75 4.80 5.56
N VAL A 43 4.71 3.52 5.15
CA VAL A 43 5.87 2.63 5.19
C VAL A 43 6.91 3.05 4.18
N SER A 44 8.14 3.25 4.65
CA SER A 44 9.30 3.61 3.83
C SER A 44 9.68 2.48 2.87
N THR A 45 10.04 2.83 1.64
CA THR A 45 10.59 1.90 0.64
C THR A 45 12.06 2.13 0.38
N GLY A 46 12.63 3.24 0.87
CA GLY A 46 14.00 3.64 0.59
C GLY A 46 14.26 3.99 -0.88
N LEU A 47 13.22 4.27 -1.66
CA LEU A 47 13.28 4.50 -3.10
C LEU A 47 12.75 5.88 -3.50
N LYS A 48 13.36 6.45 -4.55
CA LYS A 48 12.82 7.59 -5.31
C LYS A 48 12.65 7.19 -6.77
N PHE A 49 11.58 7.68 -7.39
CA PHE A 49 11.27 7.41 -8.78
C PHE A 49 11.45 8.66 -9.65
N GLY A 50 12.08 8.47 -10.81
CA GLY A 50 12.11 9.45 -11.89
C GLY A 50 11.06 9.04 -12.92
N VAL A 51 9.81 9.37 -12.65
CA VAL A 51 8.69 9.06 -13.54
C VAL A 51 8.88 9.86 -14.84
N PRO A 52 8.81 9.22 -16.04
CA PRO A 52 8.95 9.90 -17.31
C PRO A 52 7.76 10.81 -17.62
N ASN A 53 7.98 11.88 -18.38
CA ASN A 53 6.93 12.83 -18.75
C ASN A 53 5.78 12.14 -19.48
N GLY A 54 4.56 12.53 -19.13
CA GLY A 54 3.33 11.95 -19.66
C GLY A 54 2.97 10.59 -19.08
N TYR A 55 3.56 10.24 -17.93
CA TYR A 55 3.26 9.00 -17.20
C TYR A 55 3.07 9.26 -15.72
N GLU A 56 2.39 8.33 -15.06
CA GLU A 56 2.28 8.21 -13.62
C GLU A 56 2.68 6.81 -13.16
N VAL A 57 3.08 6.67 -11.89
CA VAL A 57 3.20 5.37 -11.24
C VAL A 57 1.99 5.14 -10.35
N VAL A 58 1.30 4.03 -10.57
CA VAL A 58 0.09 3.65 -9.81
C VAL A 58 0.44 2.56 -8.81
N ILE A 59 0.39 2.90 -7.52
CA ILE A 59 0.56 1.96 -6.41
C ILE A 59 -0.75 1.22 -6.17
N ARG A 60 -0.67 -0.11 -6.11
CA ARG A 60 -1.81 -1.01 -5.95
C ARG A 60 -1.62 -1.98 -4.79
N PRO A 61 -2.69 -2.43 -4.15
CA PRO A 61 -2.61 -3.50 -3.16
C PRO A 61 -2.19 -4.82 -3.80
N ARG A 62 -1.61 -5.71 -3.00
CA ARG A 62 -1.33 -7.10 -3.38
C ARG A 62 -2.49 -7.98 -2.92
N SER A 63 -3.00 -8.81 -3.81
CA SER A 63 -4.13 -9.71 -3.55
C SER A 63 -3.90 -10.63 -2.34
N GLY A 64 -2.68 -11.17 -2.21
CA GLY A 64 -2.33 -12.07 -1.10
C GLY A 64 -2.41 -11.39 0.27
N ILE A 65 -1.97 -10.12 0.38
CA ILE A 65 -2.09 -9.33 1.62
C ILE A 65 -3.56 -9.03 1.89
N SER A 66 -4.28 -8.54 0.88
CA SER A 66 -5.70 -8.17 1.00
C SER A 66 -6.60 -9.34 1.38
N LEU A 67 -6.25 -10.56 0.97
CA LEU A 67 -7.01 -11.77 1.30
C LEU A 67 -6.70 -12.29 2.72
N LYS A 68 -5.42 -12.29 3.10
CA LYS A 68 -4.94 -12.98 4.31
C LYS A 68 -4.86 -12.10 5.54
N THR A 69 -4.92 -10.78 5.37
CA THR A 69 -4.74 -9.81 6.47
C THR A 69 -5.75 -8.67 6.37
N PRO A 70 -5.99 -7.94 7.47
CA PRO A 70 -6.78 -6.71 7.44
C PRO A 70 -6.01 -5.50 6.87
N ILE A 71 -4.79 -5.67 6.34
CA ILE A 71 -4.01 -4.56 5.80
C ILE A 71 -4.57 -4.11 4.45
N ARG A 72 -4.69 -2.78 4.29
CA ARG A 72 -5.10 -2.13 3.04
C ARG A 72 -4.12 -1.01 2.70
N VAL A 73 -3.93 -0.77 1.41
CA VAL A 73 -3.31 0.47 0.94
C VAL A 73 -4.37 1.56 1.05
N ALA A 74 -4.17 2.50 1.97
CA ALA A 74 -5.22 3.42 2.44
C ALA A 74 -5.72 4.37 1.35
N ASN A 75 -4.87 4.73 0.40
CA ASN A 75 -5.17 5.61 -0.73
C ASN A 75 -5.21 4.87 -2.07
N ALA A 76 -5.49 3.56 -2.08
CA ALA A 76 -5.47 2.78 -3.31
C ALA A 76 -6.58 3.18 -4.30
N PRO A 77 -6.27 3.37 -5.59
CA PRO A 77 -4.91 3.39 -6.16
C PRO A 77 -4.13 4.66 -5.77
N GLY A 78 -2.87 4.48 -5.30
CA GLY A 78 -2.00 5.59 -4.97
C GLY A 78 -1.29 6.11 -6.23
N THR A 79 -1.31 7.42 -6.47
CA THR A 79 -0.67 8.05 -7.61
C THR A 79 0.67 8.66 -7.23
N ILE A 80 1.68 8.44 -8.07
CA ILE A 80 2.97 9.09 -8.02
C ILE A 80 3.15 9.86 -9.33
N ASP A 81 3.09 11.17 -9.25
CA ASP A 81 3.18 12.08 -10.38
C ASP A 81 4.60 12.16 -10.96
N GLU A 82 4.72 12.56 -12.23
CA GLU A 82 6.02 12.76 -12.92
C GLU A 82 6.93 13.76 -12.19
N ASN A 83 6.35 14.76 -11.52
CA ASN A 83 7.08 15.81 -10.81
C ASN A 83 7.41 15.45 -9.35
N TYR A 84 6.89 14.36 -8.81
CA TYR A 84 7.20 13.95 -7.45
C TYR A 84 8.64 13.41 -7.37
N LYS A 85 9.46 14.01 -6.50
CA LYS A 85 10.89 13.65 -6.31
C LYS A 85 11.22 13.21 -4.87
N GLY A 86 10.19 13.09 -4.05
CA GLY A 86 10.31 12.57 -2.69
C GLY A 86 10.53 11.05 -2.64
N GLU A 87 10.69 10.52 -1.45
CA GLU A 87 10.69 9.08 -1.21
C GLU A 87 9.32 8.49 -1.48
N ILE A 88 9.29 7.35 -2.17
CA ILE A 88 8.07 6.57 -2.35
C ILE A 88 7.75 5.87 -1.02
N LYS A 89 6.59 6.18 -0.45
CA LYS A 89 6.06 5.49 0.73
C LYS A 89 4.73 4.86 0.41
N VAL A 90 4.48 3.70 0.99
CA VAL A 90 3.19 3.01 0.86
C VAL A 90 2.37 3.27 2.11
N ILE A 91 1.21 3.92 1.94
CA ILE A 91 0.31 4.22 3.07
C ILE A 91 -0.51 2.97 3.36
N LEU A 92 -0.19 2.29 4.46
CA LEU A 92 -0.90 1.10 4.90
C LEU A 92 -1.80 1.41 6.08
N HIS A 93 -3.02 0.87 6.05
CA HIS A 93 -3.98 0.92 7.13
C HIS A 93 -4.33 -0.49 7.59
N ASN A 94 -4.40 -0.69 8.91
CA ASN A 94 -4.85 -1.93 9.51
C ASN A 94 -6.34 -1.82 9.89
N CYS A 95 -7.21 -2.44 9.12
CA CYS A 95 -8.66 -2.42 9.30
C CYS A 95 -9.16 -3.39 10.39
N ALA A 96 -8.29 -4.08 11.13
CA ALA A 96 -8.71 -4.94 12.23
C ALA A 96 -9.44 -4.12 13.30
N GLN A 97 -10.40 -4.74 13.99
CA GLN A 97 -11.05 -4.13 15.15
C GLN A 97 -10.03 -3.95 16.27
N LEU A 98 -10.09 -2.81 16.95
CA LEU A 98 -9.32 -2.59 18.16
C LEU A 98 -9.95 -3.39 19.30
N ILE A 99 -9.29 -4.48 19.69
CA ILE A 99 -9.67 -5.29 20.85
C ILE A 99 -8.49 -5.25 21.81
N ASP A 100 -8.72 -4.67 22.99
CA ASP A 100 -7.73 -4.58 24.03
C ASP A 100 -7.85 -5.82 24.96
N ASP A 101 -6.83 -6.67 24.95
CA ASP A 101 -6.69 -7.79 25.88
C ASP A 101 -5.37 -7.60 26.65
N PRO A 102 -5.43 -7.34 27.97
CA PRO A 102 -4.24 -7.07 28.78
C PRO A 102 -3.25 -8.24 28.85
N ARG A 103 -3.60 -9.40 28.30
CA ARG A 103 -2.74 -10.60 28.27
C ARG A 103 -2.22 -10.90 26.86
N ASN A 104 -2.66 -10.13 25.84
CA ASN A 104 -2.28 -10.41 24.46
C ASN A 104 -0.84 -10.00 24.17
N ASN A 105 -0.06 -10.95 23.67
CA ASN A 105 1.28 -10.73 23.13
C ASN A 105 1.44 -11.32 21.71
N VAL A 106 0.31 -11.55 21.04
CA VAL A 106 0.26 -12.15 19.70
C VAL A 106 0.23 -11.05 18.63
N TYR A 107 1.02 -11.24 17.60
CA TYR A 107 0.95 -10.48 16.36
C TYR A 107 0.91 -11.42 15.16
N TYR A 108 0.61 -10.88 13.99
CA TYR A 108 0.57 -11.63 12.73
C TYR A 108 1.54 -11.03 11.73
N ASP A 109 2.09 -11.83 10.82
CA ASP A 109 2.82 -11.35 9.65
C ASP A 109 1.88 -11.11 8.45
N LEU A 110 2.44 -10.64 7.33
CA LEU A 110 1.67 -10.41 6.09
C LEU A 110 1.19 -11.68 5.40
N SER A 111 1.60 -12.87 5.85
CA SER A 111 1.04 -14.15 5.40
C SER A 111 -0.17 -14.59 6.22
N GLY A 112 -0.48 -13.87 7.30
CA GLY A 112 -1.52 -14.19 8.26
C GLY A 112 -1.08 -15.20 9.35
N LYS A 113 0.20 -15.56 9.40
CA LYS A 113 0.74 -16.44 10.42
C LYS A 113 0.95 -15.68 11.73
N SER A 114 0.54 -16.29 12.85
CA SER A 114 0.66 -15.70 14.18
C SER A 114 1.98 -16.04 14.86
N TYR A 115 2.44 -15.08 15.66
CA TYR A 115 3.65 -15.18 16.47
C TYR A 115 3.39 -14.58 17.87
N ARG A 116 4.23 -14.91 18.82
CA ARG A 116 4.20 -14.31 20.16
C ARG A 116 5.48 -13.55 20.42
N LEU A 117 5.35 -12.35 20.98
CA LEU A 117 6.48 -11.65 21.57
C LEU A 117 6.86 -12.29 22.89
N SER A 118 8.14 -12.49 23.08
CA SER A 118 8.69 -12.88 24.38
C SER A 118 8.67 -11.69 25.38
N SER A 119 8.71 -12.00 26.67
CA SER A 119 8.81 -10.95 27.70
C SER A 119 10.01 -10.01 27.53
N PRO A 120 11.22 -10.47 27.14
CA PRO A 120 12.34 -9.59 26.85
C PRO A 120 12.07 -8.65 25.67
N GLU A 121 11.45 -9.13 24.57
CA GLU A 121 11.11 -8.29 23.42
C GLU A 121 10.10 -7.22 23.78
N MET A 122 9.04 -7.57 24.51
CA MET A 122 8.04 -6.61 25.01
C MET A 122 8.69 -5.55 25.90
N LYS A 123 9.60 -5.94 26.78
CA LYS A 123 10.34 -5.01 27.64
C LYS A 123 11.23 -4.07 26.82
N ALA A 124 11.92 -4.58 25.79
CA ALA A 124 12.74 -3.78 24.89
C ALA A 124 11.91 -2.74 24.13
N MET A 125 10.68 -3.09 23.75
CA MET A 125 9.71 -2.19 23.09
C MET A 125 8.97 -1.27 24.07
N LYS A 126 9.18 -1.44 25.40
CA LYS A 126 8.47 -0.69 26.47
C LYS A 126 6.95 -0.84 26.38
N ILE A 127 6.47 -2.02 26.02
CA ILE A 127 5.05 -2.35 25.97
C ILE A 127 4.72 -3.50 26.93
N SER A 128 3.52 -3.50 27.45
CA SER A 128 3.00 -4.58 28.31
C SER A 128 2.10 -5.56 27.55
N THR A 129 1.46 -5.08 26.48
CA THR A 129 0.51 -5.85 25.67
C THR A 129 0.60 -5.41 24.21
N LEU A 130 0.03 -6.22 23.31
CA LEU A 130 -0.27 -5.86 21.94
C LEU A 130 -1.78 -5.85 21.73
N PRO A 131 -2.37 -4.84 21.07
CA PRO A 131 -3.76 -4.92 20.62
C PRO A 131 -3.96 -6.14 19.72
N TRP A 132 -5.07 -6.87 19.93
CA TRP A 132 -5.40 -8.03 19.08
C TRP A 132 -5.55 -7.60 17.62
N GLY A 133 -4.98 -8.36 16.68
CA GLY A 133 -4.96 -7.99 15.27
C GLY A 133 -3.78 -7.12 14.84
N THR A 134 -2.80 -6.91 15.73
CA THR A 134 -1.53 -6.24 15.37
C THR A 134 -0.81 -7.00 14.27
N ILE A 135 -0.37 -6.29 13.23
CA ILE A 135 0.41 -6.84 12.12
C ILE A 135 1.84 -6.35 12.21
N LYS A 136 2.81 -7.27 12.12
CA LYS A 136 4.23 -6.94 11.94
C LYS A 136 4.55 -6.93 10.45
N ILE A 137 5.07 -5.81 10.01
CA ILE A 137 5.69 -5.67 8.69
C ILE A 137 7.20 -5.72 8.93
N ASN A 138 7.87 -6.62 8.27
CA ASN A 138 9.33 -6.70 8.35
C ASN A 138 9.94 -5.99 7.14
N LYS A 139 11.13 -5.44 7.33
CA LYS A 139 11.97 -5.00 6.23
C LYS A 139 12.16 -6.13 5.22
N GLY A 140 12.01 -5.81 3.94
CA GLY A 140 12.04 -6.76 2.84
C GLY A 140 10.69 -7.38 2.49
N ASP A 141 9.65 -7.20 3.33
CA ASP A 141 8.31 -7.67 2.99
C ASP A 141 7.75 -6.93 1.78
N LYS A 142 7.12 -7.68 0.87
CA LYS A 142 6.42 -7.13 -0.29
C LYS A 142 5.09 -6.53 0.15
N ILE A 143 5.01 -5.20 0.31
CA ILE A 143 3.88 -4.49 0.92
C ILE A 143 2.85 -3.97 -0.09
N ALA A 144 3.27 -3.74 -1.33
CA ALA A 144 2.43 -3.27 -2.42
C ALA A 144 3.00 -3.71 -3.76
N GLN A 145 2.36 -3.33 -4.84
CA GLN A 145 2.86 -3.46 -6.20
C GLN A 145 2.55 -2.19 -6.98
N PHE A 146 3.28 -1.93 -8.06
CA PHE A 146 3.00 -0.78 -8.92
C PHE A 146 3.13 -1.12 -10.40
N LYS A 147 2.50 -0.31 -11.22
CA LYS A 147 2.72 -0.22 -12.67
C LYS A 147 2.93 1.22 -13.10
N LEU A 148 3.51 1.39 -14.26
CA LEU A 148 3.60 2.68 -14.95
C LEU A 148 2.40 2.79 -15.89
N ASP A 149 1.64 3.88 -15.78
CA ASP A 149 0.50 4.19 -16.64
C ASP A 149 0.76 5.47 -17.44
N LYS A 150 0.28 5.48 -18.68
CA LYS A 150 0.37 6.66 -19.55
C LYS A 150 -0.77 7.62 -19.22
N LEU A 151 -0.43 8.89 -19.04
CA LEU A 151 -1.43 9.94 -18.89
C LEU A 151 -2.09 10.25 -20.23
N THR A 152 -3.41 10.38 -20.20
CA THR A 152 -4.16 10.92 -21.34
C THR A 152 -4.23 12.44 -21.19
N PRO A 153 -3.63 13.22 -22.10
CA PRO A 153 -3.80 14.67 -22.09
C PRO A 153 -5.28 15.01 -22.13
N THR A 154 -5.75 15.75 -21.14
CA THR A 154 -7.18 16.08 -21.01
C THR A 154 -7.32 17.56 -20.69
N GLU A 155 -8.12 18.25 -21.50
CA GLU A 155 -8.57 19.60 -21.22
C GLU A 155 -9.93 19.53 -20.51
N ILE A 156 -10.05 20.23 -19.39
CA ILE A 156 -11.34 20.35 -18.69
C ILE A 156 -12.05 21.58 -19.19
N VAL A 157 -13.22 21.39 -19.79
CA VAL A 157 -14.04 22.47 -20.34
C VAL A 157 -15.36 22.51 -19.57
N GLU A 158 -15.69 23.66 -18.98
CA GLU A 158 -17.01 23.90 -18.41
C GLU A 158 -18.06 24.02 -19.53
N THR A 159 -19.17 23.29 -19.39
CA THR A 159 -20.27 23.30 -20.38
C THR A 159 -21.61 23.10 -19.71
N ASP A 160 -22.64 23.72 -20.24
CA ASP A 160 -24.02 23.49 -19.79
C ASP A 160 -24.67 22.23 -20.40
N ASN A 161 -23.97 21.58 -21.33
CA ASN A 161 -24.48 20.37 -22.01
C ASN A 161 -23.35 19.31 -22.13
N ILE A 162 -23.52 18.18 -21.44
CA ILE A 162 -22.60 17.03 -21.47
C ILE A 162 -23.10 15.91 -22.42
N GLY A 163 -24.15 16.16 -23.20
CA GLY A 163 -24.79 15.17 -24.08
C GLY A 163 -25.82 14.29 -23.36
N GLU A 164 -26.52 13.50 -24.15
CA GLU A 164 -27.50 12.54 -23.67
C GLU A 164 -26.96 11.12 -23.73
N SER A 165 -27.51 10.21 -22.90
CA SER A 165 -27.21 8.78 -22.95
C SER A 165 -28.46 7.98 -22.59
N ASP A 166 -28.56 6.73 -23.06
CA ASP A 166 -29.68 5.81 -22.74
C ASP A 166 -29.79 5.56 -21.22
N ARG A 167 -28.72 5.73 -20.47
CA ARG A 167 -28.73 5.59 -19.02
C ARG A 167 -29.21 6.84 -18.29
N GLY A 168 -29.14 8.03 -18.92
CA GLY A 168 -29.46 9.31 -18.32
C GLY A 168 -28.72 9.52 -16.98
N GLU A 169 -29.44 9.95 -15.95
CA GLU A 169 -28.93 10.17 -14.58
C GLU A 169 -28.91 8.90 -13.71
N GLY A 170 -29.25 7.74 -14.27
CA GLY A 170 -29.31 6.48 -13.54
C GLY A 170 -27.95 6.07 -12.95
N GLY A 171 -27.88 5.92 -11.60
CA GLY A 171 -26.72 5.49 -10.84
C GLY A 171 -27.11 4.56 -9.69
N PHE A 172 -26.13 4.18 -8.86
CA PHE A 172 -26.32 3.47 -7.58
C PHE A 172 -27.25 2.24 -7.63
N GLY A 173 -27.14 1.43 -8.68
CA GLY A 173 -27.94 0.21 -8.85
C GLY A 173 -29.21 0.39 -9.68
N SER A 174 -29.35 1.49 -10.46
CA SER A 174 -30.50 1.73 -11.36
C SER A 174 -30.70 0.64 -12.43
N SER A 175 -29.71 -0.21 -12.68
CA SER A 175 -29.77 -1.37 -13.60
C SER A 175 -30.24 -2.67 -12.94
N GLY A 176 -30.68 -2.61 -11.68
CA GLY A 176 -31.11 -3.80 -10.90
C GLY A 176 -29.95 -4.56 -10.24
N ILE A 177 -30.30 -5.52 -9.39
CA ILE A 177 -29.38 -6.48 -8.74
C ILE A 177 -29.49 -7.79 -9.51
#